data_3b79f35ec8bba8f63de355a4723d117e
#
_entry.id   3b79f35ec8bba8f63de355a4723d117e
#
_cell.length_a   1.000
_cell.length_b   1.000
_cell.length_c   1.000
_cell.angle_alpha   90.00
_cell.angle_beta   90.00
_cell.angle_gamma   90.00
#
_symmetry.space_group_name_H-M   'P 1'
#
loop_
_entity.id
_entity.type
_entity.pdbx_description
1 polymer ?
#
loop_
_entity_poly.entity_id
_entity_poly.type
_entity_poly.pdbx_seq_one_letter_code
_entity_poly.pdbx_strand_id
1 'polypeptide(L)'
;MVRVRFAPSPTGTLHVGNALSAVANRRIGDWMLLRLDDTDATRNVPGGEQAIVEGLRWLGISWDEGPVRQSERGGRHIAAAQEAGLPQRFEGVMLWRDDGSPTFHLASVVDDIDFEITHVIRGSDHRPNEELHAALHRALGTRPPEVIHHGLLVGADGKKLSKRAAGSTVASLRETGYPAEAVRAYLEELELPRHDVYLDLERIRSLSVDVLTQLDDAELAARAGVPVEAAPLMRGAHDLVEARRLALSVLDDPGDSPRDASETLMRFAELRDPLPETLSKDEAKAVIRELKAVGGSLKSLRLALTGAERGPELWAVLRALPRDEALRRALPS
;
A
#
# COMPACT_ATOMS: atom_id res chain seq x y z
N MET A 1 21.48 11.29 -19.21
CA MET A 1 20.10 11.08 -18.71
C MET A 1 19.86 9.58 -18.66
N VAL A 2 19.56 9.05 -17.49
CA VAL A 2 19.24 7.64 -17.28
C VAL A 2 17.76 7.42 -17.61
N ARG A 3 17.48 6.67 -18.70
CA ARG A 3 16.12 6.33 -19.13
C ARG A 3 15.84 4.88 -18.77
N VAL A 4 14.81 4.68 -17.96
CA VAL A 4 14.40 3.37 -17.46
C VAL A 4 12.96 3.04 -17.88
N ARG A 5 12.56 1.79 -17.69
CA ARG A 5 11.15 1.41 -17.85
C ARG A 5 10.72 0.46 -16.72
N PHE A 6 9.52 0.65 -16.25
CA PHE A 6 8.78 -0.36 -15.50
C PHE A 6 7.79 -1.03 -16.44
N ALA A 7 7.93 -2.35 -16.63
CA ALA A 7 7.26 -3.08 -17.70
C ALA A 7 6.54 -4.34 -17.18
N PRO A 8 5.46 -4.18 -16.37
CA PRO A 8 4.72 -5.31 -15.85
C PRO A 8 3.76 -5.90 -16.89
N SER A 9 3.55 -7.23 -16.83
CA SER A 9 2.42 -7.86 -17.53
C SER A 9 1.12 -7.68 -16.73
N PRO A 10 -0.03 -7.36 -17.39
CA PRO A 10 -1.29 -7.08 -16.69
C PRO A 10 -2.01 -8.37 -16.29
N THR A 11 -1.35 -9.21 -15.49
CA THR A 11 -1.82 -10.52 -15.03
C THR A 11 -2.56 -10.46 -13.69
N GLY A 12 -3.13 -9.30 -13.34
CA GLY A 12 -3.86 -9.01 -12.10
C GLY A 12 -3.24 -7.87 -11.30
N THR A 13 -3.40 -7.91 -9.97
CA THR A 13 -2.91 -6.86 -9.08
C THR A 13 -1.37 -6.77 -9.05
N LEU A 14 -0.86 -5.57 -8.74
CA LEU A 14 0.58 -5.31 -8.62
C LEU A 14 1.18 -6.15 -7.48
N HIS A 15 2.07 -7.07 -7.83
CA HIS A 15 2.80 -7.89 -6.87
C HIS A 15 3.88 -7.07 -6.16
N VAL A 16 4.12 -7.32 -4.87
CA VAL A 16 5.10 -6.56 -4.08
C VAL A 16 6.52 -6.65 -4.65
N GLY A 17 6.90 -7.79 -5.24
CA GLY A 17 8.18 -7.94 -5.95
C GLY A 17 8.28 -7.05 -7.20
N ASN A 18 7.17 -6.86 -7.94
CA ASN A 18 7.15 -5.91 -9.05
C ASN A 18 7.16 -4.46 -8.54
N ALA A 19 6.53 -4.19 -7.40
CA ALA A 19 6.60 -2.88 -6.76
C ALA A 19 8.04 -2.51 -6.36
N LEU A 20 8.84 -3.47 -5.89
CA LEU A 20 10.28 -3.28 -5.65
C LEU A 20 11.00 -2.84 -6.95
N SER A 21 10.74 -3.52 -8.07
CA SER A 21 11.29 -3.11 -9.37
C SER A 21 10.84 -1.69 -9.76
N ALA A 22 9.58 -1.34 -9.53
CA ALA A 22 9.04 -0.02 -9.86
C ALA A 22 9.71 1.09 -9.01
N VAL A 23 9.85 0.88 -7.70
CA VAL A 23 10.55 1.80 -6.80
C VAL A 23 12.00 1.98 -7.24
N ALA A 24 12.71 0.88 -7.54
CA ALA A 24 14.10 0.92 -7.99
C ALA A 24 14.26 1.67 -9.32
N ASN A 25 13.37 1.42 -10.30
CA ASN A 25 13.38 2.14 -11.58
C ASN A 25 13.16 3.65 -11.36
N ARG A 26 12.16 4.05 -10.54
CA ARG A 26 11.90 5.48 -10.30
C ARG A 26 13.02 6.18 -9.55
N ARG A 27 13.71 5.48 -8.65
CA ARG A 27 14.85 6.03 -7.87
C ARG A 27 16.10 6.27 -8.73
N ILE A 28 16.34 5.38 -9.70
CA ILE A 28 17.57 5.40 -10.53
C ILE A 28 17.35 6.23 -11.80
N GLY A 29 16.15 6.17 -12.39
CA GLY A 29 15.88 6.82 -13.66
C GLY A 29 15.61 8.32 -13.53
N ASP A 30 16.27 9.11 -14.39
CA ASP A 30 15.90 10.50 -14.61
C ASP A 30 14.54 10.60 -15.35
N TRP A 31 14.26 9.58 -16.18
CA TRP A 31 13.01 9.44 -16.94
C TRP A 31 12.56 7.98 -16.92
N MET A 32 11.27 7.75 -16.72
CA MET A 32 10.68 6.42 -16.58
C MET A 32 9.46 6.22 -17.47
N LEU A 33 9.51 5.17 -18.31
CA LEU A 33 8.37 4.66 -19.06
C LEU A 33 7.58 3.67 -18.20
N LEU A 34 6.25 3.82 -18.20
CA LEU A 34 5.35 2.72 -17.83
C LEU A 34 4.93 1.99 -19.09
N ARG A 35 5.34 0.73 -19.26
CA ARG A 35 4.97 -0.14 -20.37
C ARG A 35 4.21 -1.35 -19.86
N LEU A 36 3.17 -1.75 -20.56
CA LEU A 36 2.43 -2.96 -20.25
C LEU A 36 2.85 -4.07 -21.21
N ASP A 37 3.51 -5.09 -20.70
CA ASP A 37 3.97 -6.24 -21.46
C ASP A 37 2.80 -7.25 -21.61
N ASP A 38 1.88 -6.92 -22.52
CA ASP A 38 0.58 -7.57 -22.73
C ASP A 38 0.49 -8.37 -24.05
N THR A 39 1.64 -8.74 -24.63
CA THR A 39 1.75 -9.51 -25.89
C THR A 39 1.15 -10.92 -25.81
N ASP A 40 0.90 -11.44 -24.62
CA ASP A 40 0.23 -12.72 -24.39
C ASP A 40 -1.17 -12.48 -23.84
N ALA A 41 -2.16 -12.39 -24.72
CA ALA A 41 -3.55 -12.12 -24.37
C ALA A 41 -4.15 -13.18 -23.41
N THR A 42 -3.63 -14.42 -23.44
CA THR A 42 -4.15 -15.51 -22.57
C THR A 42 -3.81 -15.33 -21.10
N ARG A 43 -2.80 -14.51 -20.80
CA ARG A 43 -2.36 -14.19 -19.44
C ARG A 43 -2.94 -12.88 -18.93
N ASN A 44 -3.50 -12.06 -19.79
CA ASN A 44 -4.05 -10.76 -19.42
C ASN A 44 -5.37 -10.94 -18.65
N VAL A 45 -5.50 -10.24 -17.55
CA VAL A 45 -6.68 -10.28 -16.69
C VAL A 45 -7.47 -8.99 -16.85
N PRO A 46 -8.80 -9.03 -17.06
CA PRO A 46 -9.63 -7.83 -17.05
C PRO A 46 -9.38 -6.97 -15.80
N GLY A 47 -9.16 -5.68 -15.97
CA GLY A 47 -8.81 -4.77 -14.86
C GLY A 47 -7.35 -4.85 -14.37
N GLY A 48 -6.51 -5.74 -14.92
CA GLY A 48 -5.12 -5.90 -14.50
C GLY A 48 -4.27 -4.64 -14.71
N GLU A 49 -4.45 -3.94 -15.83
CA GLU A 49 -3.82 -2.63 -16.08
C GLU A 49 -4.23 -1.60 -15.03
N GLN A 50 -5.53 -1.46 -14.80
CA GLN A 50 -6.08 -0.54 -13.81
C GLN A 50 -5.49 -0.79 -12.43
N ALA A 51 -5.44 -2.06 -12.00
CA ALA A 51 -4.89 -2.45 -10.70
C ALA A 51 -3.39 -2.14 -10.56
N ILE A 52 -2.60 -2.26 -11.65
CA ILE A 52 -1.18 -1.86 -11.66
C ILE A 52 -1.06 -0.35 -11.49
N VAL A 53 -1.79 0.44 -12.29
CA VAL A 53 -1.77 1.91 -12.24
C VAL A 53 -2.20 2.43 -10.86
N GLU A 54 -3.27 1.87 -10.29
CA GLU A 54 -3.75 2.22 -8.95
C GLU A 54 -2.72 1.87 -7.87
N GLY A 55 -2.09 0.70 -7.96
CA GLY A 55 -1.04 0.29 -7.03
C GLY A 55 0.18 1.20 -7.07
N LEU A 56 0.63 1.60 -8.27
CA LEU A 56 1.73 2.54 -8.43
C LEU A 56 1.39 3.93 -7.87
N ARG A 57 0.20 4.45 -8.20
CA ARG A 57 -0.27 5.75 -7.68
C ARG A 57 -0.40 5.73 -6.16
N TRP A 58 -0.94 4.66 -5.60
CA TRP A 58 -1.05 4.51 -4.16
C TRP A 58 0.32 4.53 -3.47
N LEU A 59 1.35 3.88 -4.06
CA LEU A 59 2.72 3.95 -3.58
C LEU A 59 3.41 5.30 -3.87
N GLY A 60 2.73 6.26 -4.51
CA GLY A 60 3.32 7.53 -4.89
C GLY A 60 4.40 7.41 -5.98
N ILE A 61 4.35 6.35 -6.82
CA ILE A 61 5.28 6.15 -7.92
C ILE A 61 4.70 6.80 -9.18
N SER A 62 5.37 7.81 -9.68
CA SER A 62 5.07 8.49 -10.93
C SER A 62 5.93 7.94 -12.09
N TRP A 63 5.47 8.16 -13.30
CA TRP A 63 6.20 7.88 -14.54
C TRP A 63 6.04 9.06 -15.49
N ASP A 64 6.96 9.18 -16.45
CA ASP A 64 7.04 10.34 -17.34
C ASP A 64 6.27 10.10 -18.63
N GLU A 65 6.19 8.83 -19.11
CA GLU A 65 5.46 8.45 -20.32
C GLU A 65 4.72 7.12 -20.12
N GLY A 66 3.58 6.97 -20.78
CA GLY A 66 2.73 5.77 -20.71
C GLY A 66 1.47 5.94 -19.86
N PRO A 67 0.72 4.86 -19.62
CA PRO A 67 1.04 3.48 -19.98
C PRO A 67 1.04 3.21 -21.49
N VAL A 68 2.09 2.59 -21.99
CA VAL A 68 2.20 2.11 -23.38
C VAL A 68 1.93 0.62 -23.42
N ARG A 69 0.98 0.18 -24.26
CA ARG A 69 0.65 -1.24 -24.43
C ARG A 69 1.42 -1.85 -25.59
N GLN A 70 2.13 -2.95 -25.33
CA GLN A 70 2.85 -3.66 -26.38
C GLN A 70 1.91 -4.24 -27.46
N SER A 71 0.71 -4.67 -27.07
CA SER A 71 -0.31 -5.18 -28.01
C SER A 71 -0.71 -4.17 -29.08
N GLU A 72 -0.67 -2.87 -28.78
CA GLU A 72 -1.00 -1.78 -29.72
C GLU A 72 0.16 -1.47 -30.68
N ARG A 73 1.35 -2.00 -30.43
CA ARG A 73 2.59 -1.74 -31.18
C ARG A 73 3.05 -2.91 -32.06
N GLY A 74 2.24 -3.98 -32.15
CA GLY A 74 2.61 -5.20 -32.86
C GLY A 74 3.14 -4.98 -34.28
N GLY A 75 2.49 -4.09 -35.05
CA GLY A 75 2.96 -3.73 -36.41
C GLY A 75 4.36 -3.10 -36.42
N ARG A 76 4.67 -2.23 -35.46
CA ARG A 76 6.01 -1.63 -35.31
C ARG A 76 7.07 -2.66 -34.97
N HIS A 77 6.75 -3.60 -34.07
CA HIS A 77 7.67 -4.66 -33.66
C HIS A 77 8.05 -5.56 -34.86
N ILE A 78 7.05 -5.96 -35.67
CA ILE A 78 7.28 -6.79 -36.86
C ILE A 78 8.04 -6.02 -37.92
N ALA A 79 7.67 -4.75 -38.19
CA ALA A 79 8.38 -3.92 -39.15
C ALA A 79 9.88 -3.81 -38.82
N ALA A 80 10.22 -3.55 -37.55
CA ALA A 80 11.62 -3.46 -37.12
C ALA A 80 12.41 -4.76 -37.39
N ALA A 81 11.80 -5.91 -37.09
CA ALA A 81 12.42 -7.20 -37.38
C ALA A 81 12.64 -7.45 -38.85
N GLN A 82 11.66 -7.09 -39.70
CA GLN A 82 11.73 -7.23 -41.15
C GLN A 82 12.78 -6.30 -41.77
N GLU A 83 12.80 -5.03 -41.36
CA GLU A 83 13.79 -4.04 -41.80
C GLU A 83 15.23 -4.48 -41.47
N ALA A 84 15.43 -5.14 -40.34
CA ALA A 84 16.72 -5.70 -39.94
C ALA A 84 17.02 -7.07 -40.57
N GLY A 85 16.11 -7.64 -41.36
CA GLY A 85 16.27 -8.96 -41.99
C GLY A 85 16.29 -10.12 -40.98
N LEU A 86 15.68 -9.94 -39.81
CA LEU A 86 15.61 -10.98 -38.77
C LEU A 86 14.70 -12.15 -39.21
N PRO A 87 15.10 -13.40 -38.94
CA PRO A 87 14.23 -14.55 -39.16
C PRO A 87 13.15 -14.67 -38.06
N GLN A 88 12.07 -15.40 -38.35
CA GLN A 88 11.03 -15.68 -37.35
C GLN A 88 11.58 -16.36 -36.08
N ARG A 89 12.62 -17.20 -36.23
CA ARG A 89 13.37 -17.78 -35.13
C ARG A 89 14.81 -17.24 -35.10
N PHE A 90 15.19 -16.60 -34.02
CA PHE A 90 16.50 -16.03 -33.78
C PHE A 90 17.14 -16.70 -32.56
N GLU A 91 18.33 -17.27 -32.70
CA GLU A 91 18.99 -18.03 -31.65
C GLU A 91 18.09 -19.12 -31.01
N GLY A 92 17.26 -19.78 -31.84
CA GLY A 92 16.34 -20.82 -31.40
C GLY A 92 15.04 -20.32 -30.78
N VAL A 93 14.90 -19.01 -30.53
CA VAL A 93 13.72 -18.41 -29.89
C VAL A 93 12.81 -17.79 -30.98
N MET A 94 11.51 -18.00 -30.85
CA MET A 94 10.51 -17.43 -31.73
C MET A 94 10.34 -15.93 -31.44
N LEU A 95 10.48 -15.07 -32.46
CA LEU A 95 10.31 -13.62 -32.34
C LEU A 95 8.87 -13.18 -32.64
N TRP A 96 8.17 -13.88 -33.52
CA TRP A 96 6.73 -13.69 -33.77
C TRP A 96 6.06 -15.03 -34.05
N ARG A 97 4.78 -15.11 -33.71
CA ARG A 97 3.95 -16.32 -33.84
C ARG A 97 3.48 -16.49 -35.29
N ASP A 98 2.87 -17.62 -35.62
CA ASP A 98 2.35 -17.94 -36.94
C ASP A 98 1.18 -17.00 -37.35
N ASP A 99 0.48 -16.43 -36.39
CA ASP A 99 -0.55 -15.39 -36.62
C ASP A 99 0.04 -14.00 -36.86
N GLY A 100 1.36 -13.86 -36.90
CA GLY A 100 2.07 -12.59 -37.11
C GLY A 100 2.21 -11.74 -35.84
N SER A 101 1.72 -12.18 -34.66
CA SER A 101 1.85 -11.43 -33.42
C SER A 101 3.27 -11.53 -32.83
N PRO A 102 3.88 -10.41 -32.36
CA PRO A 102 5.21 -10.45 -31.78
C PRO A 102 5.22 -11.20 -30.45
N THR A 103 6.36 -11.82 -30.13
CA THR A 103 6.57 -12.36 -28.79
C THR A 103 7.16 -11.30 -27.86
N PHE A 104 7.12 -11.58 -26.56
CA PHE A 104 7.74 -10.74 -25.52
C PHE A 104 9.18 -10.33 -25.85
N HIS A 105 10.00 -11.24 -26.41
CA HIS A 105 11.41 -10.95 -26.66
C HIS A 105 11.59 -9.86 -27.72
N LEU A 106 10.91 -9.98 -28.86
CA LEU A 106 10.97 -8.97 -29.91
C LEU A 106 10.38 -7.64 -29.44
N ALA A 107 9.16 -7.69 -28.88
CA ALA A 107 8.44 -6.50 -28.44
C ALA A 107 9.25 -5.71 -27.41
N SER A 108 9.83 -6.40 -26.40
CA SER A 108 10.63 -5.74 -25.36
C SER A 108 11.83 -5.02 -25.91
N VAL A 109 12.59 -5.64 -26.85
CA VAL A 109 13.80 -5.04 -27.38
C VAL A 109 13.49 -3.87 -28.32
N VAL A 110 12.48 -4.02 -29.20
CA VAL A 110 12.09 -2.93 -30.11
C VAL A 110 11.57 -1.72 -29.32
N ASP A 111 10.77 -1.94 -28.28
CA ASP A 111 10.30 -0.84 -27.45
C ASP A 111 11.46 -0.20 -26.65
N ASP A 112 12.38 -1.00 -26.10
CA ASP A 112 13.54 -0.46 -25.39
C ASP A 112 14.41 0.42 -26.35
N ILE A 113 14.46 0.09 -27.64
CA ILE A 113 15.11 0.92 -28.68
C ILE A 113 14.31 2.19 -28.97
N ASP A 114 13.02 2.06 -29.28
CA ASP A 114 12.16 3.18 -29.68
C ASP A 114 12.02 4.24 -28.57
N PHE A 115 12.04 3.83 -27.30
CA PHE A 115 11.98 4.72 -26.15
C PHE A 115 13.36 5.09 -25.59
N GLU A 116 14.43 4.73 -26.28
CA GLU A 116 15.81 5.05 -25.91
C GLU A 116 16.17 4.62 -24.48
N ILE A 117 15.73 3.43 -24.06
CA ILE A 117 16.01 2.90 -22.74
C ILE A 117 17.51 2.64 -22.59
N THR A 118 18.12 3.25 -21.58
CA THR A 118 19.55 3.14 -21.29
C THR A 118 19.85 2.10 -20.22
N HIS A 119 18.90 1.87 -19.28
CA HIS A 119 19.04 0.93 -18.17
C HIS A 119 17.78 0.09 -18.01
N VAL A 120 17.97 -1.21 -17.84
CA VAL A 120 16.93 -2.21 -17.61
C VAL A 120 17.10 -2.76 -16.20
N ILE A 121 16.22 -2.35 -15.29
CA ILE A 121 16.20 -2.81 -13.89
C ILE A 121 15.04 -3.79 -13.74
N ARG A 122 15.33 -5.04 -13.32
CA ARG A 122 14.34 -6.12 -13.24
C ARG A 122 14.77 -7.24 -12.29
N GLY A 123 13.83 -8.11 -11.92
CA GLY A 123 14.11 -9.29 -11.09
C GLY A 123 15.07 -10.27 -11.75
N SER A 124 15.81 -11.01 -10.94
CA SER A 124 16.82 -12.01 -11.36
C SER A 124 16.21 -13.20 -12.12
N ASP A 125 14.89 -13.42 -12.03
CA ASP A 125 14.18 -14.43 -12.81
C ASP A 125 14.17 -14.15 -14.33
N HIS A 126 14.50 -12.93 -14.74
CA HIS A 126 14.71 -12.53 -16.14
C HIS A 126 16.15 -12.64 -16.63
N ARG A 127 17.09 -13.07 -15.79
CA ARG A 127 18.52 -13.22 -16.17
C ARG A 127 18.73 -14.13 -17.40
N PRO A 128 18.00 -15.25 -17.58
CA PRO A 128 18.15 -16.09 -18.76
C PRO A 128 17.87 -15.39 -20.10
N ASN A 129 17.15 -14.26 -20.10
CA ASN A 129 16.80 -13.53 -21.30
C ASN A 129 17.87 -12.49 -21.69
N GLU A 130 18.88 -12.25 -20.88
CA GLU A 130 19.84 -11.14 -21.05
C GLU A 130 20.65 -11.28 -22.33
N GLU A 131 21.25 -12.44 -22.56
CA GLU A 131 22.10 -12.71 -23.74
C GLU A 131 21.29 -12.58 -25.03
N LEU A 132 20.09 -13.17 -25.09
CA LEU A 132 19.21 -13.08 -26.23
C LEU A 132 18.81 -11.61 -26.52
N HIS A 133 18.43 -10.85 -25.50
CA HIS A 133 18.04 -9.46 -25.70
C HIS A 133 19.24 -8.60 -26.16
N ALA A 134 20.44 -8.84 -25.61
CA ALA A 134 21.64 -8.17 -26.05
C ALA A 134 22.01 -8.52 -27.51
N ALA A 135 21.81 -9.78 -27.94
CA ALA A 135 22.00 -10.20 -29.32
C ALA A 135 20.98 -9.54 -30.26
N LEU A 136 19.69 -9.45 -29.84
CA LEU A 136 18.64 -8.77 -30.61
C LEU A 136 18.93 -7.27 -30.78
N HIS A 137 19.38 -6.57 -29.73
CA HIS A 137 19.81 -5.16 -29.84
C HIS A 137 20.88 -4.99 -30.93
N ARG A 138 21.92 -5.85 -30.90
CA ARG A 138 22.98 -5.80 -31.91
C ARG A 138 22.48 -6.08 -33.32
N ALA A 139 21.58 -7.07 -33.45
CA ALA A 139 20.99 -7.44 -34.74
C ALA A 139 20.07 -6.34 -35.32
N LEU A 140 19.45 -5.55 -34.42
CA LEU A 140 18.67 -4.35 -34.79
C LEU A 140 19.54 -3.08 -34.90
N GLY A 141 20.88 -3.21 -34.91
CA GLY A 141 21.81 -2.11 -35.16
C GLY A 141 22.01 -1.16 -33.95
N THR A 142 21.66 -1.57 -32.73
CA THR A 142 21.76 -0.73 -31.53
C THR A 142 22.67 -1.33 -30.47
N ARG A 143 23.10 -0.50 -29.51
CA ARG A 143 23.79 -0.99 -28.31
C ARG A 143 22.76 -1.48 -27.29
N PRO A 144 22.96 -2.64 -26.65
CA PRO A 144 22.10 -3.06 -25.55
C PRO A 144 22.19 -2.09 -24.37
N PRO A 145 21.08 -1.88 -23.64
CA PRO A 145 21.08 -1.12 -22.40
C PRO A 145 21.92 -1.81 -21.31
N GLU A 146 22.31 -1.06 -20.29
CA GLU A 146 22.85 -1.64 -19.07
C GLU A 146 21.75 -2.41 -18.33
N VAL A 147 22.05 -3.66 -17.91
CA VAL A 147 21.08 -4.51 -17.27
C VAL A 147 21.46 -4.71 -15.79
N ILE A 148 20.54 -4.36 -14.90
CA ILE A 148 20.69 -4.52 -13.46
C ILE A 148 19.62 -5.52 -12.97
N HIS A 149 20.08 -6.67 -12.46
CA HIS A 149 19.21 -7.67 -11.86
C HIS A 149 19.22 -7.55 -10.34
N HIS A 150 18.07 -7.46 -9.73
CA HIS A 150 17.91 -7.55 -8.27
C HIS A 150 17.34 -8.93 -7.86
N GLY A 151 17.59 -9.32 -6.62
CA GLY A 151 17.00 -10.52 -6.01
C GLY A 151 15.47 -10.41 -5.90
N LEU A 152 14.83 -11.54 -5.77
CA LEU A 152 13.37 -11.61 -5.67
C LEU A 152 12.91 -11.46 -4.21
N LEU A 153 11.68 -10.96 -4.02
CA LEU A 153 10.98 -11.13 -2.75
C LEU A 153 10.39 -12.54 -2.69
N VAL A 154 10.76 -13.27 -1.65
CA VAL A 154 10.35 -14.67 -1.42
C VAL A 154 9.53 -14.80 -0.15
N GLY A 155 8.73 -15.85 -0.06
CA GLY A 155 7.98 -16.23 1.13
C GLY A 155 8.85 -16.90 2.19
N ALA A 156 8.28 -17.16 3.37
CA ALA A 156 8.97 -17.83 4.47
C ALA A 156 9.52 -19.23 4.10
N ASP A 157 8.98 -19.84 3.04
CA ASP A 157 9.44 -21.10 2.48
C ASP A 157 10.61 -20.98 1.49
N GLY A 158 11.12 -19.76 1.28
CA GLY A 158 12.19 -19.44 0.32
C GLY A 158 11.75 -19.50 -1.15
N LYS A 159 10.47 -19.70 -1.43
CA LYS A 159 9.95 -19.72 -2.80
C LYS A 159 9.42 -18.34 -3.20
N LYS A 160 9.38 -18.11 -4.52
CA LYS A 160 8.76 -16.91 -5.08
C LYS A 160 7.35 -16.73 -4.49
N LEU A 161 7.05 -15.54 -3.98
CA LEU A 161 5.76 -15.22 -3.37
C LEU A 161 4.62 -15.53 -4.34
N SER A 162 3.68 -16.36 -3.91
CA SER A 162 2.45 -16.59 -4.66
C SER A 162 1.51 -15.40 -4.46
N LYS A 163 0.68 -15.09 -5.47
CA LYS A 163 -0.34 -14.02 -5.37
C LYS A 163 -1.36 -14.23 -4.23
N ARG A 164 -1.44 -15.44 -3.67
CA ARG A 164 -2.35 -15.80 -2.56
C ARG A 164 -1.71 -15.66 -1.18
N ALA A 165 -0.40 -15.45 -1.11
CA ALA A 165 0.28 -15.25 0.17
C ALA A 165 -0.11 -13.90 0.78
N ALA A 166 -0.26 -13.84 2.10
CA ALA A 166 -0.54 -12.60 2.81
C ALA A 166 0.54 -11.55 2.50
N GLY A 167 0.12 -10.32 2.20
CA GLY A 167 1.03 -9.22 1.89
C GLY A 167 1.76 -9.32 0.54
N SER A 168 1.44 -10.31 -0.30
CA SER A 168 2.14 -10.52 -1.57
C SER A 168 1.80 -9.50 -2.66
N THR A 169 0.72 -8.75 -2.50
CA THR A 169 0.28 -7.70 -3.44
C THR A 169 0.15 -6.35 -2.74
N VAL A 170 0.35 -5.28 -3.51
CA VAL A 170 0.14 -3.91 -3.01
C VAL A 170 -1.31 -3.71 -2.53
N ALA A 171 -2.28 -4.29 -3.23
CA ALA A 171 -3.68 -4.24 -2.83
C ALA A 171 -3.91 -4.89 -1.46
N SER A 172 -3.35 -6.09 -1.21
CA SER A 172 -3.52 -6.77 0.08
C SER A 172 -2.85 -6.02 1.24
N LEU A 173 -1.71 -5.36 1.02
CA LEU A 173 -1.08 -4.50 2.03
C LEU A 173 -1.94 -3.28 2.35
N ARG A 174 -2.55 -2.66 1.33
CA ARG A 174 -3.51 -1.57 1.50
C ARG A 174 -4.77 -2.01 2.26
N GLU A 175 -5.32 -3.18 1.91
CA GLU A 175 -6.50 -3.77 2.58
C GLU A 175 -6.22 -4.11 4.05
N THR A 176 -5.01 -4.51 4.39
CA THR A 176 -4.57 -4.70 5.79
C THR A 176 -4.54 -3.39 6.57
N GLY A 177 -4.49 -2.25 5.85
CA GLY A 177 -4.50 -0.91 6.47
C GLY A 177 -3.12 -0.28 6.60
N TYR A 178 -2.07 -0.86 6.02
CA TYR A 178 -0.76 -0.21 6.03
C TYR A 178 -0.79 1.09 5.23
N PRO A 179 -0.25 2.20 5.74
CA PRO A 179 -0.06 3.43 4.96
C PRO A 179 0.88 3.18 3.76
N ALA A 180 0.61 3.85 2.65
CA ALA A 180 1.44 3.75 1.45
C ALA A 180 2.91 4.10 1.71
N GLU A 181 3.14 5.11 2.55
CA GLU A 181 4.46 5.58 2.95
C GLU A 181 5.27 4.49 3.66
N ALA A 182 4.63 3.70 4.52
CA ALA A 182 5.29 2.59 5.21
C ALA A 182 5.71 1.47 4.25
N VAL A 183 4.82 1.10 3.33
CA VAL A 183 5.12 0.07 2.31
C VAL A 183 6.21 0.57 1.37
N ARG A 184 6.14 1.83 0.94
CA ARG A 184 7.16 2.44 0.10
C ARG A 184 8.51 2.50 0.80
N ALA A 185 8.56 2.96 2.06
CA ALA A 185 9.80 3.02 2.85
C ALA A 185 10.45 1.63 2.98
N TYR A 186 9.65 0.59 3.24
CA TYR A 186 10.16 -0.79 3.26
C TYR A 186 10.82 -1.19 1.93
N LEU A 187 10.17 -0.91 0.79
CA LEU A 187 10.73 -1.23 -0.53
C LEU A 187 11.99 -0.42 -0.84
N GLU A 188 12.06 0.82 -0.36
CA GLU A 188 13.25 1.68 -0.50
C GLU A 188 14.42 1.21 0.37
N GLU A 189 14.16 0.70 1.59
CA GLU A 189 15.18 0.09 2.46
C GLU A 189 15.83 -1.15 1.84
N LEU A 190 15.09 -1.91 1.05
CA LEU A 190 15.63 -3.09 0.36
C LEU A 190 16.62 -2.72 -0.74
N GLU A 191 16.57 -1.49 -1.24
CA GLU A 191 17.40 -1.01 -2.36
C GLU A 191 17.31 -1.94 -3.59
N LEU A 192 18.45 -2.44 -4.05
CA LEU A 192 18.60 -3.47 -5.09
C LEU A 192 19.30 -4.69 -4.47
N PRO A 193 18.56 -5.59 -3.81
CA PRO A 193 19.15 -6.73 -3.14
C PRO A 193 19.86 -7.63 -4.17
N ARG A 194 21.09 -8.03 -3.88
CA ARG A 194 21.88 -8.92 -4.77
C ARG A 194 21.40 -10.37 -4.75
N HIS A 195 20.70 -10.76 -3.68
CA HIS A 195 20.15 -12.09 -3.43
C HIS A 195 18.68 -11.97 -3.10
N ASP A 196 17.96 -13.10 -3.16
CA ASP A 196 16.56 -13.16 -2.77
C ASP A 196 16.41 -12.79 -1.28
N VAL A 197 15.35 -12.02 -0.98
CA VAL A 197 15.07 -11.48 0.35
C VAL A 197 13.67 -11.92 0.78
N TYR A 198 13.53 -12.31 2.04
CA TYR A 198 12.23 -12.63 2.60
C TYR A 198 11.37 -11.38 2.76
N LEU A 199 10.07 -11.49 2.41
CA LEU A 199 9.11 -10.42 2.71
C LEU A 199 8.93 -10.32 4.24
N ASP A 200 9.29 -9.17 4.81
CA ASP A 200 9.21 -8.91 6.24
C ASP A 200 7.99 -8.00 6.54
N LEU A 201 6.85 -8.63 6.88
CA LEU A 201 5.63 -7.93 7.26
C LEU A 201 5.76 -7.23 8.63
N GLU A 202 6.60 -7.74 9.54
CA GLU A 202 6.83 -7.09 10.83
C GLU A 202 7.62 -5.78 10.64
N ARG A 203 8.54 -5.74 9.67
CA ARG A 203 9.22 -4.48 9.33
C ARG A 203 8.24 -3.46 8.74
N ILE A 204 7.35 -3.88 7.84
CA ILE A 204 6.29 -3.00 7.29
C ILE A 204 5.39 -2.50 8.43
N ARG A 205 5.02 -3.35 9.37
CA ARG A 205 4.22 -2.99 10.55
C ARG A 205 4.94 -1.97 11.44
N SER A 206 6.23 -2.15 11.68
CA SER A 206 7.04 -1.17 12.43
C SER A 206 7.05 0.19 11.75
N LEU A 207 7.31 0.23 10.44
CA LEU A 207 7.28 1.46 9.64
C LEU A 207 5.88 2.10 9.62
N SER A 208 4.81 1.29 9.64
CA SER A 208 3.44 1.78 9.74
C SER A 208 3.20 2.53 11.04
N VAL A 209 3.66 1.99 12.18
CA VAL A 209 3.59 2.68 13.48
C VAL A 209 4.32 4.01 13.44
N ASP A 210 5.51 4.05 12.85
CA ASP A 210 6.30 5.28 12.73
C ASP A 210 5.53 6.34 11.92
N VAL A 211 4.95 5.95 10.77
CA VAL A 211 4.13 6.85 9.94
C VAL A 211 2.92 7.35 10.72
N LEU A 212 2.12 6.45 11.31
CA LEU A 212 0.89 6.84 12.02
C LEU A 212 1.16 7.73 13.23
N THR A 213 2.31 7.56 13.88
CA THR A 213 2.71 8.38 15.03
C THR A 213 3.04 9.83 14.62
N GLN A 214 3.55 10.02 13.40
CA GLN A 214 3.92 11.33 12.86
C GLN A 214 2.72 12.12 12.32
N LEU A 215 1.60 11.46 11.99
CA LEU A 215 0.40 12.14 11.52
C LEU A 215 -0.18 13.03 12.64
N ASP A 216 -0.66 14.22 12.29
CA ASP A 216 -1.47 15.01 13.20
C ASP A 216 -2.86 14.36 13.42
N ASP A 217 -3.63 14.88 14.38
CA ASP A 217 -4.94 14.33 14.74
C ASP A 217 -5.92 14.40 13.57
N ALA A 218 -5.88 15.48 12.77
CA ALA A 218 -6.80 15.67 11.66
C ALA A 218 -6.52 14.69 10.51
N GLU A 219 -5.24 14.51 10.17
CA GLU A 219 -4.83 13.60 9.09
C GLU A 219 -5.05 12.14 9.50
N LEU A 220 -4.71 11.75 10.74
CA LEU A 220 -4.97 10.40 11.23
C LEU A 220 -6.47 10.06 11.18
N ALA A 221 -7.31 10.97 11.67
CA ALA A 221 -8.77 10.80 11.66
C ALA A 221 -9.34 10.71 10.24
N ALA A 222 -8.89 11.58 9.33
CA ALA A 222 -9.31 11.57 7.94
C ALA A 222 -8.94 10.25 7.24
N ARG A 223 -7.71 9.73 7.44
CA ARG A 223 -7.26 8.46 6.86
C ARG A 223 -8.01 7.26 7.45
N ALA A 224 -8.34 7.29 8.74
CA ALA A 224 -9.15 6.25 9.40
C ALA A 224 -10.65 6.38 9.10
N GLY A 225 -11.12 7.50 8.56
CA GLY A 225 -12.52 7.78 8.25
C GLY A 225 -13.39 7.91 9.50
N VAL A 226 -12.91 8.66 10.50
CA VAL A 226 -13.58 8.93 11.77
C VAL A 226 -13.47 10.42 12.15
N PRO A 227 -14.29 10.93 13.09
CA PRO A 227 -14.17 12.30 13.59
C PRO A 227 -12.80 12.58 14.23
N VAL A 228 -12.32 13.82 14.13
CA VAL A 228 -11.00 14.23 14.65
C VAL A 228 -10.88 14.10 16.16
N GLU A 229 -11.99 14.24 16.89
CA GLU A 229 -12.07 14.06 18.34
C GLU A 229 -11.67 12.64 18.77
N ALA A 230 -11.84 11.66 17.89
CA ALA A 230 -11.47 10.27 18.13
C ALA A 230 -9.98 9.97 17.89
N ALA A 231 -9.21 10.90 17.33
CA ALA A 231 -7.78 10.68 17.04
C ALA A 231 -6.97 10.17 18.24
N PRO A 232 -7.17 10.66 19.49
CA PRO A 232 -6.45 10.13 20.65
C PRO A 232 -6.71 8.66 20.96
N LEU A 233 -7.86 8.10 20.52
CA LEU A 233 -8.18 6.68 20.69
C LEU A 233 -7.33 5.78 19.79
N MET A 234 -6.83 6.32 18.71
CA MET A 234 -6.10 5.61 17.66
C MET A 234 -4.59 5.59 17.85
N ARG A 235 -4.05 6.41 18.78
CA ARG A 235 -2.61 6.50 19.04
C ARG A 235 -2.07 5.15 19.53
N GLY A 236 -1.04 4.65 18.86
CA GLY A 236 -0.46 3.34 19.11
C GLY A 236 -1.06 2.20 18.27
N ALA A 237 -1.99 2.49 17.36
CA ALA A 237 -2.42 1.52 16.35
C ALA A 237 -1.27 1.16 15.39
N HIS A 238 -1.28 -0.08 14.89
CA HIS A 238 -0.23 -0.56 13.99
C HIS A 238 -0.56 -0.35 12.51
N ASP A 239 -1.83 -0.11 12.20
CA ASP A 239 -2.36 0.16 10.87
C ASP A 239 -3.67 0.95 10.95
N LEU A 240 -4.15 1.44 9.80
CA LEU A 240 -5.37 2.26 9.73
C LEU A 240 -6.66 1.46 10.02
N VAL A 241 -6.67 0.15 9.77
CA VAL A 241 -7.81 -0.72 10.09
C VAL A 241 -7.93 -0.87 11.60
N GLU A 242 -6.81 -1.11 12.28
CA GLU A 242 -6.78 -1.14 13.75
C GLU A 242 -7.12 0.23 14.34
N ALA A 243 -6.56 1.31 13.79
CA ALA A 243 -6.87 2.68 14.22
C ALA A 243 -8.38 2.93 14.16
N ARG A 244 -9.01 2.65 13.02
CA ARG A 244 -10.47 2.77 12.85
C ARG A 244 -11.23 1.91 13.85
N ARG A 245 -10.83 0.65 14.03
CA ARG A 245 -11.47 -0.27 14.97
C ARG A 245 -11.43 0.24 16.41
N LEU A 246 -10.28 0.80 16.85
CA LEU A 246 -10.13 1.41 18.17
C LEU A 246 -11.07 2.61 18.34
N ALA A 247 -11.19 3.48 17.33
CA ALA A 247 -12.10 4.61 17.37
C ALA A 247 -13.57 4.15 17.43
N LEU A 248 -13.98 3.24 16.55
CA LEU A 248 -15.35 2.73 16.48
C LEU A 248 -15.76 1.97 17.75
N SER A 249 -14.84 1.31 18.44
CA SER A 249 -15.12 0.66 19.73
C SER A 249 -15.60 1.62 20.82
N VAL A 250 -15.41 2.92 20.63
CA VAL A 250 -15.91 3.97 21.51
C VAL A 250 -17.06 4.75 20.89
N LEU A 251 -16.97 5.04 19.56
CA LEU A 251 -18.00 5.84 18.86
C LEU A 251 -19.31 5.08 18.67
N ASP A 252 -19.24 3.78 18.40
CA ASP A 252 -20.42 2.95 18.24
C ASP A 252 -21.18 2.83 19.57
N ASP A 253 -22.52 2.73 19.49
CA ASP A 253 -23.36 2.59 20.68
C ASP A 253 -23.04 1.24 21.35
N PRO A 254 -22.66 1.24 22.64
CA PRO A 254 -22.39 0.01 23.37
C PRO A 254 -23.64 -0.86 23.63
N GLY A 255 -24.82 -0.42 23.21
CA GLY A 255 -26.09 -1.12 23.45
C GLY A 255 -26.55 -1.06 24.90
N ASP A 256 -27.47 -1.96 25.28
CA ASP A 256 -28.01 -2.06 26.63
C ASP A 256 -26.97 -2.69 27.61
N SER A 257 -25.93 -1.94 27.95
CA SER A 257 -25.09 -2.33 29.06
C SER A 257 -25.86 -2.21 30.41
N PRO A 258 -25.67 -3.11 31.38
CA PRO A 258 -26.27 -2.98 32.68
C PRO A 258 -25.89 -1.64 33.30
N ARG A 259 -26.84 -0.72 33.38
CA ARG A 259 -26.64 0.61 33.93
C ARG A 259 -27.13 0.58 35.38
N ASP A 260 -26.25 0.33 36.33
CA ASP A 260 -26.54 0.69 37.68
C ASP A 260 -26.55 2.22 37.74
N ALA A 261 -27.67 2.80 38.23
CA ALA A 261 -27.75 4.23 38.55
C ALA A 261 -26.81 4.53 39.71
N SER A 262 -25.51 4.45 39.45
CA SER A 262 -24.50 4.67 40.49
C SER A 262 -24.34 6.17 40.76
N GLU A 263 -24.08 6.53 42.01
CA GLU A 263 -23.75 7.90 42.39
C GLU A 263 -22.63 8.51 41.52
N THR A 264 -21.72 7.67 41.03
CA THR A 264 -20.67 8.06 40.06
C THR A 264 -21.24 8.58 38.73
N LEU A 265 -22.25 7.91 38.17
CA LEU A 265 -22.82 8.30 36.86
C LEU A 265 -23.66 9.56 36.98
N MET A 266 -24.39 9.72 38.06
CA MET A 266 -25.12 10.97 38.36
C MET A 266 -24.13 12.14 38.52
N ARG A 267 -23.07 11.93 39.30
CA ARG A 267 -22.03 12.96 39.49
C ARG A 267 -21.32 13.29 38.22
N PHE A 268 -21.06 12.31 37.37
CA PHE A 268 -20.52 12.55 36.01
C PHE A 268 -21.43 13.43 35.19
N ALA A 269 -22.73 13.17 35.20
CA ALA A 269 -23.69 13.97 34.44
C ALA A 269 -23.70 15.43 34.91
N GLU A 270 -23.71 15.67 36.22
CA GLU A 270 -23.63 17.03 36.80
C GLU A 270 -22.37 17.80 36.36
N LEU A 271 -21.24 17.10 36.26
CA LEU A 271 -19.97 17.69 35.86
C LEU A 271 -19.90 17.91 34.32
N ARG A 272 -20.51 17.02 33.53
CA ARG A 272 -20.42 17.02 32.06
C ARG A 272 -21.43 17.98 31.40
N ASP A 273 -22.63 18.09 31.96
CA ASP A 273 -23.73 18.87 31.40
C ASP A 273 -23.40 20.34 31.11
N PRO A 274 -22.76 21.11 32.04
CA PRO A 274 -22.43 22.50 31.80
C PRO A 274 -21.23 22.74 30.84
N LEU A 275 -20.56 21.67 30.41
CA LEU A 275 -19.36 21.79 29.57
C LEU A 275 -19.68 21.78 28.06
N PRO A 276 -18.78 22.25 27.21
CA PRO A 276 -18.96 22.27 25.75
C PRO A 276 -19.29 20.91 25.16
N GLU A 277 -19.85 20.89 23.95
CA GLU A 277 -20.22 19.69 23.21
C GLU A 277 -19.01 18.72 23.07
N THR A 278 -17.84 19.26 22.73
CA THR A 278 -16.57 18.52 22.69
C THR A 278 -15.62 19.07 23.74
N LEU A 279 -14.89 18.17 24.41
CA LEU A 279 -13.93 18.54 25.44
C LEU A 279 -12.52 18.65 24.89
N SER A 280 -11.76 19.62 25.38
CA SER A 280 -10.31 19.61 25.33
C SER A 280 -9.74 18.48 26.22
N LYS A 281 -8.48 18.14 26.01
CA LYS A 281 -7.80 17.15 26.85
C LYS A 281 -7.78 17.54 28.32
N ASP A 282 -7.60 18.83 28.62
CA ASP A 282 -7.51 19.33 30.00
C ASP A 282 -8.87 19.33 30.70
N GLU A 283 -9.93 19.72 29.99
CA GLU A 283 -11.31 19.62 30.50
C GLU A 283 -11.70 18.17 30.79
N ALA A 284 -11.42 17.23 29.88
CA ALA A 284 -11.67 15.81 30.10
C ALA A 284 -10.91 15.26 31.31
N LYS A 285 -9.64 15.65 31.47
CA LYS A 285 -8.86 15.30 32.64
C LYS A 285 -9.38 15.95 33.93
N ALA A 286 -9.92 17.16 33.86
CA ALA A 286 -10.52 17.83 35.03
C ALA A 286 -11.77 17.08 35.50
N VAL A 287 -12.68 16.69 34.59
CA VAL A 287 -13.85 15.84 34.94
C VAL A 287 -13.43 14.56 35.65
N ILE A 288 -12.41 13.86 35.10
CA ILE A 288 -11.92 12.62 35.74
C ILE A 288 -11.34 12.87 37.13
N ARG A 289 -10.61 13.97 37.33
CA ARG A 289 -10.02 14.34 38.62
C ARG A 289 -11.10 14.63 39.65
N GLU A 290 -12.12 15.42 39.26
CA GLU A 290 -13.25 15.73 40.18
C GLU A 290 -14.03 14.46 40.57
N LEU A 291 -14.27 13.54 39.61
CA LEU A 291 -14.91 12.26 39.95
C LEU A 291 -14.07 11.42 40.93
N LYS A 292 -12.74 11.37 40.73
CA LYS A 292 -11.84 10.68 41.68
C LYS A 292 -11.87 11.29 43.05
N ALA A 293 -11.92 12.63 43.15
CA ALA A 293 -11.91 13.34 44.43
C ALA A 293 -13.11 13.00 45.30
N VAL A 294 -14.25 12.65 44.71
CA VAL A 294 -15.45 12.22 45.44
C VAL A 294 -15.60 10.70 45.57
N GLY A 295 -14.54 9.93 45.26
CA GLY A 295 -14.54 8.47 45.35
C GLY A 295 -15.26 7.76 44.23
N GLY A 296 -15.54 8.44 43.10
CA GLY A 296 -16.26 7.88 41.97
C GLY A 296 -15.51 6.74 41.27
N SER A 297 -16.24 5.73 40.85
CA SER A 297 -15.73 4.55 40.12
C SER A 297 -15.48 4.84 38.64
N LEU A 298 -14.25 5.08 38.26
CA LEU A 298 -13.89 5.25 36.84
C LEU A 298 -14.12 3.99 36.01
N LYS A 299 -14.15 2.81 36.64
CA LYS A 299 -14.49 1.55 35.97
C LYS A 299 -15.97 1.55 35.57
N SER A 300 -16.87 1.97 36.48
CA SER A 300 -18.30 2.08 36.16
C SER A 300 -18.58 3.12 35.08
N LEU A 301 -17.89 4.28 35.12
CA LEU A 301 -18.00 5.27 34.06
C LEU A 301 -17.55 4.74 32.72
N ARG A 302 -16.40 4.06 32.66
CA ARG A 302 -15.92 3.46 31.40
C ARG A 302 -16.90 2.44 30.86
N LEU A 303 -17.40 1.55 31.72
CA LEU A 303 -18.38 0.53 31.33
C LEU A 303 -19.64 1.17 30.73
N ALA A 304 -20.15 2.22 31.35
CA ALA A 304 -21.32 2.94 30.85
C ALA A 304 -21.05 3.60 29.48
N LEU A 305 -19.88 4.23 29.31
CA LEU A 305 -19.56 4.97 28.10
C LEU A 305 -19.15 4.07 26.92
N THR A 306 -18.54 2.90 27.17
CA THR A 306 -17.93 2.07 26.12
C THR A 306 -18.38 0.61 26.11
N GLY A 307 -19.22 0.18 27.05
CA GLY A 307 -19.60 -1.22 27.20
C GLY A 307 -18.49 -2.15 27.68
N ALA A 308 -17.28 -1.62 27.99
CA ALA A 308 -16.11 -2.41 28.35
C ALA A 308 -15.42 -1.90 29.62
N GLU A 309 -14.90 -2.83 30.44
CA GLU A 309 -14.15 -2.47 31.65
C GLU A 309 -12.73 -1.98 31.38
N ARG A 310 -12.18 -2.33 30.22
CA ARG A 310 -10.82 -1.98 29.78
C ARG A 310 -10.88 -1.36 28.38
N GLY A 311 -9.91 -0.52 28.04
CA GLY A 311 -9.87 0.16 26.74
C GLY A 311 -8.98 1.41 26.78
N PRO A 312 -9.15 2.32 25.81
CA PRO A 312 -8.39 3.56 25.71
C PRO A 312 -8.45 4.40 26.99
N GLU A 313 -7.53 5.35 27.15
CA GLU A 313 -7.57 6.28 28.27
C GLU A 313 -8.90 7.02 28.38
N LEU A 314 -9.47 7.12 29.57
CA LEU A 314 -10.84 7.66 29.77
C LEU A 314 -10.98 9.12 29.30
N TRP A 315 -9.90 9.93 29.40
CA TRP A 315 -9.94 11.28 28.87
C TRP A 315 -10.10 11.30 27.33
N ALA A 316 -9.53 10.31 26.63
CA ALA A 316 -9.70 10.18 25.20
C ALA A 316 -11.13 9.75 24.83
N VAL A 317 -11.73 8.86 25.62
CA VAL A 317 -13.15 8.48 25.50
C VAL A 317 -14.05 9.71 25.66
N LEU A 318 -13.83 10.50 26.71
CA LEU A 318 -14.63 11.70 27.00
C LEU A 318 -14.49 12.78 25.93
N ARG A 319 -13.32 12.89 25.29
CA ARG A 319 -13.09 13.80 24.18
C ARG A 319 -13.79 13.35 22.89
N ALA A 320 -13.81 12.05 22.64
CA ALA A 320 -14.38 11.46 21.43
C ALA A 320 -15.91 11.45 21.42
N LEU A 321 -16.55 11.43 22.61
CA LEU A 321 -18.01 11.41 22.73
C LEU A 321 -18.56 12.83 22.89
N PRO A 322 -19.49 13.25 21.99
CA PRO A 322 -20.25 14.48 22.17
C PRO A 322 -20.96 14.50 23.53
N ARG A 323 -21.26 15.72 24.05
CA ARG A 323 -21.89 15.89 25.36
C ARG A 323 -23.15 15.05 25.51
N ASP A 324 -24.07 15.25 24.59
CA ASP A 324 -25.39 14.61 24.67
C ASP A 324 -25.30 13.08 24.60
N GLU A 325 -24.37 12.56 23.80
CA GLU A 325 -24.12 11.12 23.72
C GLU A 325 -23.46 10.56 25.00
N ALA A 326 -22.50 11.27 25.56
CA ALA A 326 -21.88 10.89 26.83
C ALA A 326 -22.90 10.88 27.98
N LEU A 327 -23.81 11.86 28.04
CA LEU A 327 -24.89 11.91 29.02
C LEU A 327 -25.91 10.78 28.80
N ARG A 328 -26.31 10.55 27.56
CA ARG A 328 -27.24 9.45 27.20
C ARG A 328 -26.69 8.08 27.62
N ARG A 329 -25.38 7.87 27.43
CA ARG A 329 -24.73 6.60 27.83
C ARG A 329 -24.55 6.47 29.34
N ALA A 330 -24.37 7.56 30.06
CA ALA A 330 -24.16 7.55 31.51
C ALA A 330 -25.46 7.42 32.30
N LEU A 331 -26.55 8.02 31.82
CA LEU A 331 -27.81 8.03 32.54
C LEU A 331 -28.77 6.90 32.07
N PRO A 332 -29.53 6.26 32.96
CA PRO A 332 -30.58 5.33 32.59
C PRO A 332 -31.66 6.06 31.77
N SER A 333 -32.24 5.37 30.79
CA SER A 333 -33.35 5.84 29.96
C SER A 333 -34.60 6.04 30.80
#